data_0a66ebdca8d89927c93fbfe02f7a45ad
#
_entry.id   0a66ebdca8d89927c93fbfe02f7a45ad
#
_cell.length_a   1.000
_cell.length_b   1.000
_cell.length_c   1.000
_cell.angle_alpha   90.00
_cell.angle_beta   90.00
_cell.angle_gamma   90.00
#
_symmetry.space_group_name_H-M   'P 1'
#
loop_
_entity.id
_entity.type
_entity.pdbx_description
1 polymer ?
#
loop_
_entity_poly.entity_id
_entity_poly.type
_entity_poly.pdbx_seq_one_letter_code
_entity_poly.pdbx_strand_id
1 'polypeptide(L)'
;MNLLGGLANVEDGIVNLDNAPISKGLGKIGYLRQEPDLMLLADTVWEELCWKNKHIAPDEVKALLVKLNLEDYAKDFPLALSKGQRLRVVLGAMLAKKPKLLLLDEPTTGQDEQSLKEIKKLLLDYKNNGGCVFICTHDVELATEVADRVIVLSQGQIIADAPTNEVLSNRQVLNAGGLTASSLLDVCQEINVPPCIAAEEVKCYVSSSAVGRH
;
A
#
# COMPACT_ATOMS: atom_id res chain seq x y z
N MET A 1 6.69 6.23 10.16
CA MET A 1 5.24 5.92 10.25
C MET A 1 4.58 6.46 11.54
N ASN A 2 5.14 6.23 12.74
CA ASN A 2 4.51 6.66 14.01
C ASN A 2 4.27 8.19 14.10
N LEU A 3 5.16 9.01 13.56
CA LEU A 3 4.96 10.47 13.50
C LEU A 3 3.78 10.85 12.61
N LEU A 4 3.69 10.23 11.43
CA LEU A 4 2.58 10.45 10.48
C LEU A 4 1.25 9.88 11.00
N GLY A 5 1.29 8.83 11.82
CA GLY A 5 0.12 8.25 12.49
C GLY A 5 -0.29 8.98 13.76
N GLY A 6 0.45 10.01 14.18
CA GLY A 6 0.19 10.77 15.40
C GLY A 6 0.45 9.98 16.70
N LEU A 7 1.23 8.90 16.61
CA LEU A 7 1.60 8.06 17.76
C LEU A 7 2.92 8.49 18.43
N ALA A 8 3.64 9.41 17.80
CA ALA A 8 4.85 10.00 18.32
C ALA A 8 4.81 11.52 18.16
N ASN A 9 5.44 12.24 19.08
CA ASN A 9 5.56 13.68 18.98
C ASN A 9 6.66 14.07 17.98
N VAL A 10 6.42 15.16 17.26
CA VAL A 10 7.42 15.78 16.38
C VAL A 10 8.34 16.61 17.27
N GLU A 11 9.65 16.33 17.23
CA GLU A 11 10.64 17.10 17.99
C GLU A 11 10.95 18.43 17.30
N ASP A 12 11.04 18.42 15.98
CA ASP A 12 11.25 19.59 15.14
C ASP A 12 10.52 19.45 13.81
N GLY A 13 10.07 20.56 13.23
CA GLY A 13 9.32 20.60 11.99
C GLY A 13 7.80 20.54 12.18
N ILE A 14 7.08 20.36 11.07
CA ILE A 14 5.61 20.40 11.01
C ILE A 14 5.09 19.23 10.19
N VAL A 15 4.09 18.54 10.71
CA VAL A 15 3.33 17.52 9.98
C VAL A 15 1.88 17.99 9.86
N ASN A 16 1.43 18.19 8.62
CA ASN A 16 0.08 18.65 8.31
C ASN A 16 -0.68 17.64 7.46
N LEU A 17 -1.98 17.54 7.68
CA LEU A 17 -2.96 16.87 6.83
C LEU A 17 -4.04 17.88 6.45
N ASP A 18 -4.31 18.09 5.15
CA ASP A 18 -5.26 19.11 4.67
C ASP A 18 -4.96 20.53 5.21
N ASN A 19 -3.70 20.94 5.21
CA ASN A 19 -3.24 22.24 5.75
C ASN A 19 -3.52 22.45 7.26
N ALA A 20 -3.86 21.41 8.00
CA ALA A 20 -4.04 21.45 9.45
C ALA A 20 -3.03 20.53 10.14
N PRO A 21 -2.57 20.85 11.37
CA PRO A 21 -1.72 19.96 12.12
C PRO A 21 -2.30 18.54 12.21
N ILE A 22 -1.47 17.53 12.03
CA ILE A 22 -1.90 16.13 11.96
C ILE A 22 -2.66 15.68 13.22
N SER A 23 -2.33 16.25 14.38
CA SER A 23 -3.05 16.01 15.64
C SER A 23 -4.55 16.29 15.58
N LYS A 24 -4.98 17.23 14.71
CA LYS A 24 -6.40 17.55 14.46
C LYS A 24 -7.04 16.63 13.41
N GLY A 25 -6.25 15.87 12.67
CA GLY A 25 -6.67 15.02 11.57
C GLY A 25 -6.65 13.52 11.87
N LEU A 26 -6.34 13.09 13.09
CA LEU A 26 -6.17 11.67 13.43
C LEU A 26 -7.38 10.79 13.10
N GLY A 27 -8.59 11.31 13.25
CA GLY A 27 -9.82 10.62 12.86
C GLY A 27 -9.98 10.38 11.35
N LYS A 28 -9.17 11.05 10.52
CA LYS A 28 -9.16 10.94 9.05
C LYS A 28 -8.06 10.03 8.53
N ILE A 29 -7.32 9.37 9.42
CA ILE A 29 -6.19 8.52 9.10
C ILE A 29 -6.54 7.07 9.44
N GLY A 30 -6.37 6.17 8.49
CA GLY A 30 -6.30 4.73 8.73
C GLY A 30 -4.82 4.35 8.83
N TYR A 31 -4.40 3.77 9.95
CA TYR A 31 -3.00 3.35 10.12
C TYR A 31 -2.92 1.85 10.35
N LEU A 32 -2.36 1.14 9.37
CA LEU A 32 -1.99 -0.27 9.45
C LEU A 32 -0.59 -0.38 10.05
N ARG A 33 -0.48 -1.07 11.19
CA ARG A 33 0.79 -1.38 11.83
C ARG A 33 1.36 -2.68 11.31
N GLN A 34 2.65 -2.91 11.55
CA GLN A 34 3.40 -4.10 11.14
C GLN A 34 2.77 -5.43 11.61
N GLU A 35 2.04 -5.40 12.73
CA GLU A 35 1.32 -6.56 13.28
C GLU A 35 -0.20 -6.31 13.21
N PRO A 36 -0.85 -6.57 12.06
CA PRO A 36 -2.28 -6.29 11.89
C PRO A 36 -3.18 -7.11 12.82
N ASP A 37 -2.77 -8.29 13.21
CA ASP A 37 -3.54 -9.18 14.10
C ASP A 37 -3.85 -8.53 15.47
N LEU A 38 -2.95 -7.67 15.97
CA LEU A 38 -3.17 -6.91 17.20
C LEU A 38 -4.24 -5.81 17.08
N MET A 39 -4.73 -5.57 15.89
CA MET A 39 -5.77 -4.58 15.62
C MET A 39 -7.17 -5.19 15.56
N LEU A 40 -7.28 -6.52 15.57
CA LEU A 40 -8.53 -7.27 15.52
C LEU A 40 -9.03 -7.50 16.96
N LEU A 41 -10.18 -6.91 17.30
CA LEU A 41 -10.70 -6.84 18.67
C LEU A 41 -12.13 -7.39 18.81
N ALA A 42 -12.86 -7.57 17.70
CA ALA A 42 -14.24 -8.01 17.72
C ALA A 42 -14.38 -9.54 17.64
N ASP A 43 -15.56 -10.06 17.99
CA ASP A 43 -15.86 -11.48 17.95
C ASP A 43 -16.20 -11.97 16.53
N THR A 44 -16.61 -11.07 15.63
CA THR A 44 -16.92 -11.38 14.24
C THR A 44 -16.32 -10.37 13.27
N VAL A 45 -16.09 -10.81 12.01
CA VAL A 45 -15.64 -9.91 10.93
C VAL A 45 -16.64 -8.77 10.74
N TRP A 46 -17.93 -9.04 10.79
CA TRP A 46 -18.97 -8.01 10.70
C TRP A 46 -18.80 -6.95 11.79
N GLU A 47 -18.67 -7.37 13.03
CA GLU A 47 -18.49 -6.46 14.17
C GLU A 47 -17.19 -5.68 14.06
N GLU A 48 -16.10 -6.29 13.58
CA GLU A 48 -14.83 -5.61 13.37
C GLU A 48 -14.97 -4.44 12.37
N LEU A 49 -15.71 -4.63 11.28
CA LEU A 49 -16.00 -3.57 10.31
C LEU A 49 -16.85 -2.44 10.91
N CYS A 50 -17.71 -2.76 11.90
CA CYS A 50 -18.55 -1.79 12.60
C CYS A 50 -17.83 -1.13 13.80
N TRP A 51 -16.76 -1.74 14.32
CA TRP A 51 -16.18 -1.46 15.64
C TRP A 51 -15.93 0.02 15.90
N LYS A 52 -15.37 0.71 14.94
CA LYS A 52 -15.02 2.14 15.11
C LYS A 52 -15.97 3.09 14.38
N ASN A 53 -17.00 2.58 13.72
CA ASN A 53 -18.05 3.35 13.08
C ASN A 53 -19.41 2.74 13.41
N LYS A 54 -19.88 2.99 14.64
CA LYS A 54 -21.15 2.44 15.14
C LYS A 54 -22.40 2.88 14.33
N HIS A 55 -22.25 3.85 13.43
CA HIS A 55 -23.32 4.40 12.60
C HIS A 55 -23.21 3.98 11.12
N ILE A 56 -22.29 3.06 10.79
CA ILE A 56 -22.20 2.52 9.43
C ILE A 56 -23.48 1.75 9.10
N ALA A 57 -24.05 2.05 7.93
CA ALA A 57 -25.26 1.35 7.51
C ALA A 57 -24.95 -0.13 7.20
N PRO A 58 -25.86 -1.08 7.49
CA PRO A 58 -25.66 -2.50 7.20
C PRO A 58 -25.33 -2.77 5.73
N ASP A 59 -25.88 -2.02 4.80
CA ASP A 59 -25.61 -2.20 3.37
C ASP A 59 -24.20 -1.69 2.98
N GLU A 60 -23.66 -0.68 3.68
CA GLU A 60 -22.25 -0.28 3.51
C GLU A 60 -21.30 -1.37 4.02
N VAL A 61 -21.63 -2.05 5.12
CA VAL A 61 -20.82 -3.18 5.63
C VAL A 61 -20.85 -4.34 4.64
N LYS A 62 -22.02 -4.69 4.08
CA LYS A 62 -22.12 -5.71 3.03
C LYS A 62 -21.29 -5.35 1.80
N ALA A 63 -21.36 -4.09 1.35
CA ALA A 63 -20.56 -3.62 0.22
C ALA A 63 -19.04 -3.71 0.50
N LEU A 64 -18.61 -3.44 1.73
CA LEU A 64 -17.22 -3.64 2.15
C LEU A 64 -16.84 -5.11 2.15
N LEU A 65 -17.67 -6.00 2.68
CA LEU A 65 -17.42 -7.45 2.67
C LEU A 65 -17.23 -7.96 1.24
N VAL A 66 -18.10 -7.57 0.30
CA VAL A 66 -17.96 -7.90 -1.13
C VAL A 66 -16.63 -7.37 -1.68
N LYS A 67 -16.33 -6.09 -1.43
CA LYS A 67 -15.08 -5.46 -1.89
C LYS A 67 -13.83 -6.16 -1.36
N LEU A 68 -13.91 -6.73 -0.16
CA LEU A 68 -12.81 -7.40 0.53
C LEU A 68 -12.77 -8.92 0.24
N ASN A 69 -13.76 -9.45 -0.50
CA ASN A 69 -13.94 -10.89 -0.73
C ASN A 69 -14.00 -11.67 0.60
N LEU A 70 -14.90 -11.21 1.50
CA LEU A 70 -15.08 -11.72 2.86
C LEU A 70 -16.54 -11.99 3.22
N GLU A 71 -17.48 -12.06 2.23
CA GLU A 71 -18.91 -12.23 2.47
C GLU A 71 -19.23 -13.49 3.27
N ASP A 72 -18.57 -14.59 2.89
CA ASP A 72 -18.79 -15.91 3.51
C ASP A 72 -18.25 -15.99 4.94
N TYR A 73 -17.34 -15.06 5.31
CA TYR A 73 -16.68 -15.02 6.60
C TYR A 73 -17.25 -13.97 7.56
N ALA A 74 -18.36 -13.32 7.19
CA ALA A 74 -18.92 -12.19 7.96
C ALA A 74 -19.19 -12.51 9.44
N LYS A 75 -19.53 -13.77 9.74
CA LYS A 75 -19.85 -14.25 11.10
C LYS A 75 -18.68 -14.95 11.79
N ASP A 76 -17.57 -15.13 11.10
CA ASP A 76 -16.42 -15.86 11.61
C ASP A 76 -15.59 -14.99 12.55
N PHE A 77 -14.88 -15.65 13.47
CA PHE A 77 -13.93 -14.99 14.35
C PHE A 77 -12.71 -14.53 13.53
N PRO A 78 -12.36 -13.24 13.53
CA PRO A 78 -11.32 -12.71 12.66
C PRO A 78 -9.97 -13.42 12.77
N LEU A 79 -9.53 -13.81 13.97
CA LEU A 79 -8.26 -14.49 14.16
C LEU A 79 -8.26 -15.96 13.69
N ALA A 80 -9.42 -16.55 13.38
CA ALA A 80 -9.50 -17.88 12.77
C ALA A 80 -9.26 -17.86 11.25
N LEU A 81 -9.24 -16.68 10.62
CA LEU A 81 -9.02 -16.49 9.20
C LEU A 81 -7.56 -16.65 8.79
N SER A 82 -7.31 -16.85 7.50
CA SER A 82 -5.94 -16.81 6.95
C SER A 82 -5.30 -15.43 7.16
N LYS A 83 -3.97 -15.35 7.12
CA LYS A 83 -3.24 -14.10 7.32
C LYS A 83 -3.68 -13.00 6.33
N GLY A 84 -3.87 -13.36 5.06
CA GLY A 84 -4.35 -12.43 4.04
C GLY A 84 -5.78 -11.95 4.28
N GLN A 85 -6.67 -12.86 4.71
CA GLN A 85 -8.03 -12.50 5.08
C GLN A 85 -8.04 -11.57 6.30
N ARG A 86 -7.25 -11.87 7.37
CA ARG A 86 -7.13 -10.98 8.54
C ARG A 86 -6.69 -9.58 8.16
N LEU A 87 -5.67 -9.47 7.29
CA LEU A 87 -5.22 -8.16 6.82
C LEU A 87 -6.33 -7.41 6.08
N ARG A 88 -7.11 -8.10 5.25
CA ARG A 88 -8.27 -7.48 4.56
C ARG A 88 -9.35 -7.03 5.54
N VAL A 89 -9.61 -7.79 6.62
CA VAL A 89 -10.53 -7.35 7.69
C VAL A 89 -10.03 -6.05 8.32
N VAL A 90 -8.74 -5.96 8.68
CA VAL A 90 -8.16 -4.74 9.26
C VAL A 90 -8.26 -3.56 8.29
N LEU A 91 -7.92 -3.75 7.01
CA LEU A 91 -8.08 -2.71 5.98
C LEU A 91 -9.55 -2.30 5.83
N GLY A 92 -10.49 -3.26 5.85
CA GLY A 92 -11.92 -2.99 5.82
C GLY A 92 -12.39 -2.15 6.99
N ALA A 93 -11.97 -2.47 8.21
CA ALA A 93 -12.30 -1.69 9.41
C ALA A 93 -11.76 -0.25 9.34
N MET A 94 -10.62 -0.04 8.69
CA MET A 94 -10.11 1.30 8.41
C MET A 94 -10.97 2.01 7.36
N LEU A 95 -11.27 1.35 6.23
CA LEU A 95 -12.05 1.92 5.12
C LEU A 95 -13.49 2.27 5.54
N ALA A 96 -14.07 1.52 6.48
CA ALA A 96 -15.39 1.79 7.07
C ALA A 96 -15.49 3.20 7.67
N LYS A 97 -14.37 3.80 8.05
CA LYS A 97 -14.30 5.18 8.58
C LYS A 97 -14.18 6.23 7.49
N LYS A 98 -14.06 5.83 6.23
CA LYS A 98 -13.83 6.74 5.09
C LYS A 98 -12.63 7.68 5.35
N PRO A 99 -11.44 7.13 5.67
CA PRO A 99 -10.27 7.96 5.94
C PRO A 99 -9.88 8.76 4.69
N LYS A 100 -9.14 9.84 4.85
CA LYS A 100 -8.52 10.59 3.75
C LYS A 100 -7.13 10.04 3.40
N LEU A 101 -6.47 9.47 4.40
CA LEU A 101 -5.11 8.94 4.30
C LEU A 101 -5.06 7.54 4.89
N LEU A 102 -4.54 6.60 4.12
CA LEU A 102 -4.10 5.30 4.61
C LEU A 102 -2.58 5.32 4.79
N LEU A 103 -2.13 5.02 6.00
CA LEU A 103 -0.73 4.76 6.32
C LEU A 103 -0.54 3.26 6.48
N LEU A 104 0.30 2.64 5.67
CA LEU A 104 0.50 1.19 5.66
C LEU A 104 1.96 0.87 5.93
N ASP A 105 2.22 0.10 7.00
CA ASP A 105 3.55 -0.31 7.41
C ASP A 105 3.75 -1.78 7.06
N GLU A 106 4.57 -2.05 6.03
CA GLU A 106 4.89 -3.38 5.49
C GLU A 106 3.65 -4.25 5.20
N PRO A 107 2.69 -3.79 4.39
CA PRO A 107 1.41 -4.49 4.20
C PRO A 107 1.53 -5.83 3.47
N THR A 108 2.65 -6.09 2.79
CA THR A 108 2.86 -7.30 1.97
C THR A 108 3.62 -8.39 2.69
N THR A 109 4.17 -8.11 3.87
CA THR A 109 5.03 -9.05 4.59
C THR A 109 4.30 -10.34 4.96
N GLY A 110 4.78 -11.47 4.39
CA GLY A 110 4.24 -12.81 4.65
C GLY A 110 2.84 -13.04 4.08
N GLN A 111 2.45 -12.31 3.04
CA GLN A 111 1.26 -12.56 2.25
C GLN A 111 1.57 -13.53 1.10
N ASP A 112 0.58 -14.32 0.70
CA ASP A 112 0.64 -15.11 -0.53
C ASP A 112 0.30 -14.25 -1.75
N GLU A 113 0.59 -14.77 -2.95
CA GLU A 113 0.40 -14.06 -4.21
C GLU A 113 -1.05 -13.63 -4.45
N GLN A 114 -2.02 -14.46 -4.06
CA GLN A 114 -3.43 -14.14 -4.21
C GLN A 114 -3.84 -12.98 -3.30
N SER A 115 -3.42 -13.02 -2.03
CA SER A 115 -3.66 -11.94 -1.07
C SER A 115 -3.01 -10.63 -1.52
N LEU A 116 -1.79 -10.69 -2.08
CA LEU A 116 -1.11 -9.53 -2.63
C LEU A 116 -1.92 -8.88 -3.76
N LYS A 117 -2.45 -9.66 -4.71
CA LYS A 117 -3.30 -9.14 -5.80
C LYS A 117 -4.55 -8.43 -5.27
N GLU A 118 -5.19 -9.02 -4.27
CA GLU A 118 -6.40 -8.44 -3.66
C GLU A 118 -6.10 -7.14 -2.90
N ILE A 119 -4.99 -7.09 -2.17
CA ILE A 119 -4.53 -5.88 -1.46
C ILE A 119 -4.19 -4.77 -2.48
N LYS A 120 -3.40 -5.06 -3.51
CA LYS A 120 -3.05 -4.12 -4.58
C LYS A 120 -4.32 -3.53 -5.23
N LYS A 121 -5.26 -4.39 -5.60
CA LYS A 121 -6.55 -3.96 -6.17
C LYS A 121 -7.29 -3.02 -5.23
N LEU A 122 -7.37 -3.36 -3.94
CA LEU A 122 -8.03 -2.53 -2.93
C LEU A 122 -7.41 -1.14 -2.81
N LEU A 123 -6.06 -1.07 -2.80
CA LEU A 123 -5.32 0.19 -2.70
C LEU A 123 -5.48 1.06 -3.94
N LEU A 124 -5.43 0.45 -5.13
CA LEU A 124 -5.67 1.16 -6.39
C LEU A 124 -7.10 1.70 -6.48
N ASP A 125 -8.09 0.89 -6.10
CA ASP A 125 -9.49 1.34 -6.03
C ASP A 125 -9.65 2.51 -5.06
N TYR A 126 -9.03 2.45 -3.89
CA TYR A 126 -9.10 3.53 -2.90
C TYR A 126 -8.47 4.81 -3.44
N LYS A 127 -7.29 4.72 -4.07
CA LYS A 127 -6.60 5.83 -4.71
C LYS A 127 -7.44 6.44 -5.83
N ASN A 128 -8.01 5.62 -6.72
CA ASN A 128 -8.83 6.08 -7.84
C ASN A 128 -10.12 6.80 -7.40
N ASN A 129 -10.59 6.52 -6.17
CA ASN A 129 -11.70 7.24 -5.55
C ASN A 129 -11.26 8.46 -4.73
N GLY A 130 -10.06 8.98 -4.95
CA GLY A 130 -9.56 10.21 -4.34
C GLY A 130 -8.94 10.03 -2.96
N GLY A 131 -8.72 8.79 -2.51
CA GLY A 131 -7.97 8.49 -1.29
C GLY A 131 -6.46 8.68 -1.47
N CYS A 132 -5.77 9.02 -0.40
CA CYS A 132 -4.32 9.08 -0.36
C CYS A 132 -3.77 7.85 0.37
N VAL A 133 -2.74 7.21 -0.21
CA VAL A 133 -2.07 6.05 0.40
C VAL A 133 -0.60 6.39 0.59
N PHE A 134 -0.09 6.16 1.78
CA PHE A 134 1.33 6.23 2.10
C PHE A 134 1.79 4.85 2.60
N ILE A 135 2.71 4.22 1.89
CA ILE A 135 3.21 2.89 2.19
C ILE A 135 4.68 2.99 2.59
N CYS A 136 5.03 2.40 3.73
CA CYS A 136 6.41 2.12 4.08
C CYS A 136 6.67 0.66 3.76
N THR A 137 7.57 0.38 2.83
CA THR A 137 7.89 -0.99 2.42
C THR A 137 9.27 -1.07 1.78
N HIS A 138 9.84 -2.25 1.79
CA HIS A 138 11.03 -2.62 1.00
C HIS A 138 10.65 -3.40 -0.28
N ASP A 139 9.36 -3.62 -0.51
CA ASP A 139 8.83 -4.32 -1.68
C ASP A 139 8.76 -3.38 -2.88
N VAL A 140 9.78 -3.46 -3.74
CA VAL A 140 9.90 -2.64 -4.95
C VAL A 140 8.79 -2.97 -5.96
N GLU A 141 8.31 -4.23 -6.02
CA GLU A 141 7.25 -4.63 -6.93
C GLU A 141 5.91 -4.00 -6.53
N LEU A 142 5.58 -4.02 -5.22
CA LEU A 142 4.42 -3.31 -4.72
C LEU A 142 4.48 -1.82 -5.05
N ALA A 143 5.64 -1.18 -4.78
CA ALA A 143 5.81 0.24 -5.04
C ALA A 143 5.65 0.56 -6.54
N THR A 144 6.20 -0.27 -7.43
CA THR A 144 6.06 -0.13 -8.88
C THR A 144 4.59 -0.13 -9.33
N GLU A 145 3.77 -1.01 -8.75
CA GLU A 145 2.40 -1.19 -9.20
C GLU A 145 1.41 -0.17 -8.61
N VAL A 146 1.67 0.36 -7.40
CA VAL A 146 0.66 1.18 -6.70
C VAL A 146 1.08 2.62 -6.45
N ALA A 147 2.37 2.94 -6.43
CA ALA A 147 2.85 4.27 -6.07
C ALA A 147 2.97 5.19 -7.30
N ASP A 148 2.60 6.45 -7.12
CA ASP A 148 2.87 7.51 -8.12
C ASP A 148 4.22 8.18 -7.87
N ARG A 149 4.67 8.20 -6.61
CA ARG A 149 5.90 8.84 -6.13
C ARG A 149 6.57 7.95 -5.09
N VAL A 150 7.88 7.89 -5.14
CA VAL A 150 8.69 7.10 -4.21
C VAL A 150 9.69 8.01 -3.50
N ILE A 151 9.79 7.84 -2.20
CA ILE A 151 10.80 8.48 -1.35
C ILE A 151 11.70 7.39 -0.80
N VAL A 152 12.99 7.46 -1.09
CA VAL A 152 13.98 6.51 -0.56
C VAL A 152 14.72 7.14 0.62
N LEU A 153 14.66 6.46 1.76
CA LEU A 153 15.33 6.83 2.99
C LEU A 153 16.57 5.94 3.21
N SER A 154 17.71 6.53 3.49
CA SER A 154 18.92 5.80 3.88
C SER A 154 19.66 6.58 4.97
N GLN A 155 20.06 5.91 6.03
CA GLN A 155 20.79 6.50 7.17
C GLN A 155 20.14 7.78 7.73
N GLY A 156 18.81 7.80 7.80
CA GLY A 156 18.05 8.94 8.31
C GLY A 156 17.92 10.13 7.35
N GLN A 157 18.39 10.00 6.10
CA GLN A 157 18.30 11.04 5.08
C GLN A 157 17.45 10.60 3.89
N ILE A 158 16.77 11.55 3.27
CA ILE A 158 16.11 11.33 1.98
C ILE A 158 17.18 11.38 0.90
N ILE A 159 17.39 10.25 0.21
CA ILE A 159 18.36 10.14 -0.89
C ILE A 159 17.70 10.20 -2.27
N ALA A 160 16.39 10.00 -2.36
CA ALA A 160 15.59 10.24 -3.56
C ALA A 160 14.16 10.58 -3.18
N ASP A 161 13.52 11.42 -3.98
CA ASP A 161 12.12 11.82 -3.86
C ASP A 161 11.64 12.29 -5.24
N ALA A 162 11.02 11.37 -6.02
CA ALA A 162 10.63 11.61 -7.39
C ALA A 162 9.51 10.64 -7.83
N PRO A 163 8.95 10.78 -9.06
CA PRO A 163 8.05 9.80 -9.65
C PRO A 163 8.60 8.38 -9.61
N THR A 164 7.72 7.40 -9.45
CA THR A 164 8.07 5.99 -9.24
C THR A 164 9.05 5.45 -10.30
N ASN A 165 8.81 5.73 -11.58
CA ASN A 165 9.67 5.28 -12.66
C ASN A 165 11.10 5.84 -12.57
N GLU A 166 11.26 7.11 -12.18
CA GLU A 166 12.59 7.74 -12.05
C GLU A 166 13.41 7.13 -10.93
N VAL A 167 12.77 6.84 -9.80
CA VAL A 167 13.46 6.29 -8.61
C VAL A 167 13.73 4.80 -8.80
N LEU A 168 12.71 4.02 -9.16
CA LEU A 168 12.81 2.56 -9.17
C LEU A 168 13.58 2.01 -10.40
N SER A 169 13.78 2.80 -11.46
CA SER A 169 14.68 2.46 -12.56
C SER A 169 16.15 2.78 -12.26
N ASN A 170 16.44 3.54 -11.21
CA ASN A 170 17.79 3.98 -10.87
C ASN A 170 18.47 3.00 -9.90
N ARG A 171 19.30 2.09 -10.43
CA ARG A 171 20.03 1.09 -9.63
C ARG A 171 20.94 1.70 -8.56
N GLN A 172 21.51 2.88 -8.80
CA GLN A 172 22.39 3.52 -7.80
C GLN A 172 21.59 3.95 -6.58
N VAL A 173 20.39 4.50 -6.80
CA VAL A 173 19.45 4.87 -5.72
C VAL A 173 18.97 3.63 -4.97
N LEU A 174 18.57 2.57 -5.68
CA LEU A 174 18.15 1.31 -5.05
C LEU A 174 19.26 0.72 -4.18
N ASN A 175 20.48 0.61 -4.70
CA ASN A 175 21.63 0.09 -3.95
C ASN A 175 21.95 0.94 -2.72
N ALA A 176 21.93 2.28 -2.85
CA ALA A 176 22.18 3.20 -1.73
C ALA A 176 21.08 3.12 -0.66
N GLY A 177 19.85 2.79 -1.08
CA GLY A 177 18.71 2.54 -0.19
C GLY A 177 18.68 1.12 0.42
N GLY A 178 19.60 0.23 0.00
CA GLY A 178 19.56 -1.19 0.40
C GLY A 178 18.37 -1.96 -0.17
N LEU A 179 17.83 -1.51 -1.31
CA LEU A 179 16.70 -2.11 -1.99
C LEU A 179 17.15 -3.05 -3.10
N THR A 180 16.44 -4.16 -3.27
CA THR A 180 16.65 -5.09 -4.38
C THR A 180 15.93 -4.56 -5.61
N ALA A 181 16.65 -4.45 -6.73
CA ALA A 181 16.05 -4.10 -8.02
C ALA A 181 15.02 -5.16 -8.44
N SER A 182 13.98 -4.75 -9.17
CA SER A 182 13.05 -5.71 -9.74
C SER A 182 13.73 -6.58 -10.78
N SER A 183 13.28 -7.83 -10.93
CA SER A 183 13.77 -8.76 -11.97
C SER A 183 13.63 -8.18 -13.39
N LEU A 184 12.67 -7.30 -13.59
CA LEU A 184 12.46 -6.63 -14.88
C LEU A 184 13.62 -5.71 -15.26
N LEU A 185 14.25 -5.02 -14.28
CA LEU A 185 15.45 -4.22 -14.54
C LEU A 185 16.65 -5.08 -14.97
N ASP A 186 16.75 -6.30 -14.47
CA ASP A 186 17.78 -7.24 -14.88
C ASP A 186 17.55 -7.69 -16.33
N VAL A 187 16.31 -8.03 -16.69
CA VAL A 187 15.91 -8.35 -18.07
C VAL A 187 16.21 -7.17 -19.01
N CYS A 188 15.86 -5.94 -18.65
CA CYS A 188 16.17 -4.76 -19.47
C CYS A 188 17.67 -4.65 -19.77
N GLN A 189 18.52 -4.92 -18.80
CA GLN A 189 19.95 -4.90 -18.96
C GLN A 189 20.45 -6.02 -19.90
N GLU A 190 19.93 -7.24 -19.77
CA GLU A 190 20.30 -8.38 -20.59
C GLU A 190 19.94 -8.18 -22.08
N ILE A 191 18.74 -7.61 -22.35
CA ILE A 191 18.28 -7.35 -23.72
C ILE A 191 18.70 -5.97 -24.24
N ASN A 192 19.49 -5.22 -23.47
CA ASN A 192 20.04 -3.91 -23.84
C ASN A 192 18.98 -2.87 -24.24
N VAL A 193 17.89 -2.79 -23.46
CA VAL A 193 16.88 -1.73 -23.56
C VAL A 193 16.97 -0.77 -22.38
N PRO A 194 16.40 0.45 -22.47
CA PRO A 194 16.36 1.37 -21.35
C PRO A 194 15.71 0.73 -20.10
N PRO A 195 16.13 1.12 -18.90
CA PRO A 195 15.56 0.58 -17.69
C PRO A 195 14.06 0.90 -17.59
N CYS A 196 13.24 -0.14 -17.49
CA CYS A 196 11.79 -0.08 -17.36
C CYS A 196 11.35 -0.73 -16.06
N ILE A 197 10.25 -0.29 -15.52
CA ILE A 197 9.66 -0.87 -14.30
C ILE A 197 8.35 -1.63 -14.56
N ALA A 198 7.72 -1.42 -15.72
CA ALA A 198 6.51 -2.12 -16.15
C ALA A 198 6.77 -3.02 -17.39
N ALA A 199 6.19 -4.21 -17.37
CA ALA A 199 6.36 -5.19 -18.45
C ALA A 199 5.85 -4.70 -19.81
N GLU A 200 4.82 -3.86 -19.81
CA GLU A 200 4.28 -3.23 -21.01
C GLU A 200 5.30 -2.32 -21.70
N GLU A 201 6.11 -1.59 -20.92
CA GLU A 201 7.19 -0.74 -21.45
C GLU A 201 8.24 -1.58 -22.18
N VAL A 202 8.66 -2.71 -21.59
CA VAL A 202 9.61 -3.64 -22.23
C VAL A 202 9.06 -4.20 -23.53
N LYS A 203 7.78 -4.60 -23.54
CA LYS A 203 7.12 -5.10 -24.76
C LYS A 203 7.14 -4.06 -25.90
N CYS A 204 6.93 -2.77 -25.58
CA CYS A 204 7.02 -1.70 -26.57
C CYS A 204 8.42 -1.61 -27.18
N TYR A 205 9.48 -1.69 -26.38
CA TYR A 205 10.86 -1.66 -26.89
C TYR A 205 11.20 -2.88 -27.75
N VAL A 206 10.81 -4.08 -27.32
CA VAL A 206 11.06 -5.31 -28.09
C VAL A 206 10.30 -5.29 -29.42
N SER A 207 9.04 -4.87 -29.41
CA SER A 207 8.21 -4.78 -30.63
C SER A 207 8.76 -3.75 -31.63
N SER A 208 9.18 -2.58 -31.15
CA SER A 208 9.75 -1.53 -32.03
C SER A 208 11.10 -1.93 -32.61
N SER A 209 11.91 -2.70 -31.87
CA SER A 209 13.21 -3.22 -32.36
C SER A 209 13.04 -4.34 -33.38
N ALA A 210 11.91 -5.08 -33.34
CA ALA A 210 11.60 -6.12 -34.32
C ALA A 210 11.13 -5.56 -35.69
N VAL A 211 10.52 -4.38 -35.72
CA VAL A 211 10.02 -3.71 -36.95
C VAL A 211 11.15 -3.01 -37.71
N GLY A 212 12.30 -2.72 -37.10
CA GLY A 212 13.44 -2.04 -37.74
C GLY A 212 14.45 -2.96 -38.46
N ARG A 213 14.16 -4.25 -38.59
CA ARG A 213 15.03 -5.23 -39.29
C ARG A 213 14.40 -5.77 -40.59
N HIS A 214 13.93 -4.88 -41.45
CA HIS A 214 13.60 -5.21 -42.85
C HIS A 214 14.26 -4.22 -43.81
#